data_a3791caace57c10549cafec017f45fa8
#
_entry.id   a3791caace57c10549cafec017f45fa8
#
_cell.length_a   1.000
_cell.length_b   1.000
_cell.length_c   1.000
_cell.angle_alpha   90.00
_cell.angle_beta   90.00
_cell.angle_gamma   90.00
#
_symmetry.space_group_name_H-M   'P 1'
#
loop_
_entity.id
_entity.type
_entity.pdbx_description
1 polymer ?
#
loop_
_entity_poly.entity_id
_entity_poly.type
_entity_poly.pdbx_seq_one_letter_code
_entity_poly.pdbx_strand_id
1 'polypeptide(L)'
;VPVRSHHYDPELTFDFCVNEPAWNNQAGIHSAFGSTDRLYFRKEVPVNHNNDLSSSYSTTVWRGERANAQILVWSSEALEQVRVSTQDLRSAEGNIIPKDRITFELVRYVLSNYPYAEKKAICGESPYKSGFLMPDRFETLDRFDLPSQTTRPVWMMVDVPRGTVPGTYKGQVEVRAKGKAPQLLNLEIVVQNQLLPYPKDWKYRLDLWQNPWAVAWYNHVEPWSPEHKMLLKQHLKHYADAGGTYITTYGVHSPWSDNSYMIEGGMIEWIKKADGTWAFDYKIFDEYVELAMECGIDEAITLYTPIPWGFRHRYKDEATG
;
A
#
# COMPACT_ATOMS: atom_id res chain seq x y z
N VAL A 1 -12.40 16.31 -8.28
CA VAL A 1 -12.09 16.97 -7.02
C VAL A 1 -10.61 16.69 -6.77
N PRO A 2 -9.75 17.70 -6.58
CA PRO A 2 -8.37 17.42 -6.25
C PRO A 2 -8.38 16.56 -4.99
N VAL A 3 -7.80 15.38 -5.08
CA VAL A 3 -7.40 14.61 -3.90
C VAL A 3 -6.65 15.60 -3.03
N ARG A 4 -7.11 15.85 -1.81
CA ARG A 4 -6.34 16.66 -0.86
C ARG A 4 -4.95 16.07 -0.88
N SER A 5 -3.93 16.92 -1.08
CA SER A 5 -2.55 16.50 -0.91
C SER A 5 -2.50 15.78 0.42
N HIS A 6 -2.24 14.49 0.36
CA HIS A 6 -2.21 13.68 1.56
C HIS A 6 -1.18 14.28 2.50
N HIS A 7 -1.64 14.86 3.60
CA HIS A 7 -0.75 15.16 4.70
C HIS A 7 -0.36 13.84 5.32
N TYR A 8 0.66 13.23 4.72
CA TYR A 8 1.32 12.10 5.38
C TYR A 8 1.91 12.61 6.68
N ASP A 9 1.69 11.89 7.76
CA ASP A 9 2.39 12.15 8.99
C ASP A 9 3.89 12.19 8.68
N PRO A 10 4.63 13.20 9.18
CA PRO A 10 6.05 13.28 8.93
C PRO A 10 6.73 12.02 9.46
N GLU A 11 7.67 11.52 8.68
CA GLU A 11 8.48 10.39 9.10
C GLU A 11 9.29 10.74 10.34
N LEU A 12 9.24 9.89 11.37
CA LEU A 12 9.99 10.11 12.60
C LEU A 12 11.49 10.15 12.32
N THR A 13 12.19 11.03 13.01
CA THR A 13 13.63 11.27 12.78
C THR A 13 14.54 10.41 13.66
N PHE A 14 14.02 9.77 14.69
CA PHE A 14 14.82 8.91 15.57
C PHE A 14 14.89 7.48 15.04
N ASP A 15 16.02 6.83 15.31
CA ASP A 15 16.29 5.43 14.97
C ASP A 15 16.85 4.72 16.19
N PHE A 16 16.44 3.47 16.40
CA PHE A 16 16.80 2.71 17.61
C PHE A 16 18.17 2.02 17.53
N CYS A 17 18.68 1.76 16.34
CA CYS A 17 19.96 1.08 16.15
C CYS A 17 20.69 1.66 14.93
N VAL A 18 21.90 2.13 15.15
CA VAL A 18 22.82 2.51 14.08
C VAL A 18 24.09 1.67 14.25
N ASN A 19 24.38 0.83 13.26
CA ASN A 19 25.69 0.16 13.19
C ASN A 19 26.69 1.09 12.49
N GLU A 20 27.25 2.04 13.22
CA GLU A 20 28.17 3.05 12.64
C GLU A 20 29.35 2.44 11.86
N PRO A 21 30.02 1.35 12.30
CA PRO A 21 31.07 0.74 11.52
C PRO A 21 30.66 0.28 10.12
N ALA A 22 29.39 -0.12 9.94
CA ALA A 22 28.89 -0.54 8.62
C ALA A 22 28.84 0.61 7.60
N TRP A 23 28.78 1.85 8.07
CA TRP A 23 28.76 3.04 7.24
C TRP A 23 30.13 3.55 6.79
N ASN A 24 31.22 2.95 7.32
CA ASN A 24 32.55 3.26 6.85
C ASN A 24 32.69 2.91 5.36
N ASN A 25 33.25 3.82 4.58
CA ASN A 25 33.43 3.68 3.12
C ASN A 25 32.11 3.69 2.31
N GLN A 26 31.00 4.19 2.86
CA GLN A 26 29.74 4.38 2.17
C GLN A 26 29.52 5.85 1.75
N ALA A 27 30.57 6.63 1.57
CA ALA A 27 30.47 8.01 1.10
C ALA A 27 30.08 8.05 -0.39
N GLY A 28 29.44 9.15 -0.79
CA GLY A 28 28.89 9.28 -2.14
C GLY A 28 27.52 8.64 -2.26
N ILE A 29 27.05 8.50 -3.49
CA ILE A 29 25.77 7.88 -3.79
C ILE A 29 25.96 6.41 -4.14
N HIS A 30 25.27 5.53 -3.47
CA HIS A 30 25.21 4.11 -3.76
C HIS A 30 23.79 3.72 -4.13
N SER A 31 23.65 2.83 -5.11
CA SER A 31 22.34 2.26 -5.46
C SER A 31 22.46 0.84 -6.00
N ALA A 32 21.43 0.03 -5.76
CA ALA A 32 21.28 -1.31 -6.30
C ALA A 32 19.80 -1.69 -6.36
N PHE A 33 19.44 -2.64 -7.20
CA PHE A 33 18.19 -3.38 -7.02
C PHE A 33 18.31 -4.28 -5.81
N GLY A 34 17.27 -4.30 -4.98
CA GLY A 34 17.10 -5.21 -3.86
C GLY A 34 15.94 -6.17 -4.10
N SER A 35 15.85 -7.21 -3.28
CA SER A 35 14.71 -8.14 -3.31
C SER A 35 13.41 -7.44 -2.90
N THR A 36 12.32 -7.67 -3.63
CA THR A 36 10.98 -7.21 -3.26
C THR A 36 10.40 -7.94 -2.06
N ASP A 37 10.99 -9.09 -1.69
CA ASP A 37 10.55 -9.93 -0.57
C ASP A 37 11.29 -9.58 0.75
N ARG A 38 12.11 -8.53 0.72
CA ARG A 38 12.91 -8.13 1.85
C ARG A 38 12.62 -6.70 2.29
N LEU A 39 12.60 -6.51 3.60
CA LEU A 39 12.57 -5.18 4.21
C LEU A 39 13.98 -4.64 4.36
N TYR A 40 14.18 -3.37 4.00
CA TYR A 40 15.45 -2.66 4.16
C TYR A 40 15.25 -1.51 5.13
N PHE A 41 15.93 -1.58 6.26
CA PHE A 41 15.75 -0.61 7.34
C PHE A 41 16.58 0.66 7.12
N ARG A 42 16.06 1.77 7.62
CA ARG A 42 16.59 3.11 7.32
C ARG A 42 18.04 3.31 7.74
N LYS A 43 18.44 2.73 8.87
CA LYS A 43 19.79 2.89 9.42
C LYS A 43 20.70 1.68 9.22
N GLU A 44 20.35 0.81 8.32
CA GLU A 44 21.16 -0.34 7.93
C GLU A 44 21.75 -0.14 6.55
N VAL A 45 23.04 -0.42 6.41
CA VAL A 45 23.69 -0.52 5.08
C VAL A 45 23.15 -1.79 4.41
N PRO A 46 22.65 -1.72 3.17
CA PRO A 46 22.22 -2.92 2.46
C PRO A 46 23.34 -3.94 2.34
N VAL A 47 23.11 -5.13 2.81
CA VAL A 47 24.05 -6.25 2.73
C VAL A 47 23.58 -7.22 1.66
N ASN A 48 24.48 -7.63 0.79
CA ASN A 48 24.18 -8.62 -0.23
C ASN A 48 24.07 -10.02 0.39
N HIS A 49 22.86 -10.45 0.62
CA HIS A 49 22.55 -11.82 1.05
C HIS A 49 22.07 -12.63 -0.15
N ASN A 50 22.73 -13.74 -0.44
CA ASN A 50 22.32 -14.64 -1.54
C ASN A 50 22.18 -13.96 -2.91
N ASN A 51 23.01 -12.94 -3.20
CA ASN A 51 22.97 -12.15 -4.41
C ASN A 51 21.67 -11.36 -4.65
N ASP A 52 21.01 -10.92 -3.60
CA ASP A 52 19.77 -10.12 -3.65
C ASP A 52 20.03 -8.63 -3.92
N LEU A 53 21.30 -8.19 -3.92
CA LEU A 53 21.70 -6.85 -4.39
C LEU A 53 22.39 -6.93 -5.76
N SER A 54 21.86 -6.18 -6.73
CA SER A 54 22.40 -6.21 -8.09
C SER A 54 22.32 -4.85 -8.77
N SER A 55 23.27 -4.57 -9.65
CA SER A 55 23.19 -3.44 -10.59
C SER A 55 22.28 -3.71 -11.79
N SER A 56 21.68 -4.90 -11.86
CA SER A 56 20.81 -5.30 -12.95
C SER A 56 19.57 -6.03 -12.40
N TYR A 57 18.42 -5.75 -12.98
CA TYR A 57 17.16 -6.43 -12.68
C TYR A 57 16.51 -6.93 -13.95
N SER A 58 16.05 -8.17 -13.95
CA SER A 58 15.28 -8.77 -15.03
C SER A 58 14.09 -9.50 -14.48
N THR A 59 12.94 -9.31 -15.12
CA THR A 59 11.71 -10.03 -14.77
C THR A 59 10.91 -10.36 -16.02
N THR A 60 10.05 -11.37 -15.89
CA THR A 60 9.16 -11.82 -16.96
C THR A 60 7.72 -11.53 -16.57
N VAL A 61 6.97 -10.95 -17.48
CA VAL A 61 5.58 -10.51 -17.27
C VAL A 61 4.69 -10.85 -18.45
N TRP A 62 3.40 -10.90 -18.22
CA TRP A 62 2.39 -10.95 -19.27
C TRP A 62 2.02 -9.55 -19.74
N ARG A 63 1.39 -9.46 -20.90
CA ARG A 63 0.79 -8.21 -21.37
C ARG A 63 -0.37 -7.82 -20.45
N GLY A 64 -0.40 -6.56 -20.02
CA GLY A 64 -1.38 -6.05 -19.05
C GLY A 64 -1.03 -6.31 -17.59
N GLU A 65 0.14 -6.88 -17.31
CA GLU A 65 0.66 -7.11 -15.96
C GLU A 65 1.51 -5.93 -15.49
N ARG A 66 1.65 -5.79 -14.17
CA ARG A 66 2.57 -4.84 -13.52
C ARG A 66 3.81 -5.58 -13.02
N ALA A 67 4.98 -5.17 -13.52
CA ALA A 67 6.24 -5.58 -12.92
C ALA A 67 6.58 -4.66 -11.75
N ASN A 68 7.19 -5.21 -10.71
CA ASN A 68 7.65 -4.46 -9.55
C ASN A 68 9.12 -4.74 -9.30
N ALA A 69 9.86 -3.72 -8.86
CA ALA A 69 11.23 -3.86 -8.38
C ALA A 69 11.48 -2.89 -7.22
N GLN A 70 12.44 -3.21 -6.38
CA GLN A 70 12.86 -2.34 -5.28
C GLN A 70 14.27 -1.83 -5.57
N ILE A 71 14.43 -0.51 -5.58
CA ILE A 71 15.71 0.17 -5.77
C ILE A 71 16.13 0.74 -4.42
N LEU A 72 17.33 0.44 -4.00
CA LEU A 72 17.91 0.96 -2.77
C LEU A 72 18.85 2.10 -3.09
N VAL A 73 18.73 3.18 -2.33
CA VAL A 73 19.64 4.32 -2.39
C VAL A 73 20.19 4.54 -0.99
N TRP A 74 21.52 4.59 -0.83
CA TRP A 74 22.13 4.79 0.48
C TRP A 74 23.41 5.61 0.41
N SER A 75 23.74 6.23 1.53
CA SER A 75 24.98 7.01 1.70
C SER A 75 25.31 7.20 3.16
N SER A 76 26.60 7.25 3.49
CA SER A 76 27.07 7.74 4.77
C SER A 76 27.04 9.26 4.89
N GLU A 77 26.91 9.99 3.77
CA GLU A 77 26.78 11.44 3.69
C GLU A 77 25.33 11.85 3.45
N ALA A 78 24.98 13.08 3.81
CA ALA A 78 23.72 13.65 3.40
C ALA A 78 23.74 13.94 1.89
N LEU A 79 22.67 13.55 1.20
CA LEU A 79 22.49 13.81 -0.24
C LEU A 79 21.28 14.71 -0.45
N GLU A 80 21.45 15.75 -1.27
CA GLU A 80 20.37 16.66 -1.64
C GLU A 80 19.76 16.28 -2.99
N GLN A 81 18.46 16.50 -3.13
CA GLN A 81 17.73 16.37 -4.39
C GLN A 81 17.94 15.02 -5.09
N VAL A 82 17.88 13.94 -4.33
CA VAL A 82 17.95 12.59 -4.90
C VAL A 82 16.75 12.38 -5.81
N ARG A 83 17.00 11.87 -7.01
CA ARG A 83 15.99 11.54 -8.01
C ARG A 83 16.26 10.17 -8.60
N VAL A 84 15.20 9.37 -8.74
CA VAL A 84 15.23 8.10 -9.46
C VAL A 84 14.35 8.26 -10.71
N SER A 85 14.87 7.89 -11.86
CA SER A 85 14.18 8.07 -13.14
C SER A 85 14.64 7.06 -14.19
N THR A 86 13.85 6.92 -15.25
CA THR A 86 14.19 6.10 -16.40
C THR A 86 13.73 6.77 -17.71
N GLN A 87 14.18 6.25 -18.82
CA GLN A 87 13.65 6.56 -20.14
C GLN A 87 12.74 5.42 -20.62
N ASP A 88 12.20 5.54 -21.84
CA ASP A 88 11.48 4.46 -22.47
C ASP A 88 12.31 3.19 -22.49
N LEU A 89 11.69 2.05 -22.17
CA LEU A 89 12.33 0.75 -22.40
C LEU A 89 12.13 0.35 -23.84
N ARG A 90 13.16 -0.19 -24.47
CA ARG A 90 13.17 -0.51 -25.90
C ARG A 90 13.50 -1.96 -26.17
N SER A 91 12.78 -2.57 -27.12
CA SER A 91 13.16 -3.86 -27.68
C SER A 91 14.17 -3.70 -28.81
N ALA A 92 14.79 -4.81 -29.21
CA ALA A 92 15.72 -4.84 -30.34
C ALA A 92 15.03 -4.44 -31.67
N GLU A 93 13.74 -4.70 -31.80
CA GLU A 93 12.91 -4.38 -32.96
C GLU A 93 12.36 -2.96 -32.93
N GLY A 94 12.71 -2.15 -31.92
CA GLY A 94 12.31 -0.76 -31.81
C GLY A 94 10.93 -0.52 -31.12
N ASN A 95 10.27 -1.58 -30.63
CA ASN A 95 9.09 -1.41 -29.81
C ASN A 95 9.44 -0.77 -28.46
N ILE A 96 8.49 -0.06 -27.85
CA ILE A 96 8.73 0.68 -26.61
C ILE A 96 7.70 0.32 -25.52
N ILE A 97 8.16 0.31 -24.27
CA ILE A 97 7.34 0.55 -23.09
C ILE A 97 7.62 1.99 -22.67
N PRO A 98 6.65 2.92 -22.79
CA PRO A 98 6.89 4.34 -22.52
C PRO A 98 7.22 4.60 -21.05
N LYS A 99 8.07 5.59 -20.81
CA LYS A 99 8.48 5.98 -19.45
C LYS A 99 7.32 6.43 -18.55
N ASP A 100 6.21 6.92 -19.12
CA ASP A 100 5.01 7.29 -18.38
C ASP A 100 4.23 6.10 -17.81
N ARG A 101 4.63 4.87 -18.19
CA ARG A 101 4.17 3.61 -17.62
C ARG A 101 5.06 3.11 -16.50
N ILE A 102 6.08 3.88 -16.14
CA ILE A 102 7.03 3.51 -15.09
C ILE A 102 6.98 4.57 -13.99
N THR A 103 6.58 4.14 -12.82
CA THR A 103 6.45 5.01 -11.65
C THR A 103 7.45 4.61 -10.57
N PHE A 104 7.88 5.60 -9.80
CA PHE A 104 8.80 5.44 -8.69
C PHE A 104 8.15 6.04 -7.45
N GLU A 105 7.97 5.22 -6.42
CA GLU A 105 7.36 5.61 -5.16
C GLU A 105 8.39 5.51 -4.03
N LEU A 106 8.54 6.56 -3.26
CA LEU A 106 9.42 6.54 -2.10
C LEU A 106 8.81 5.66 -1.01
N VAL A 107 9.58 4.72 -0.49
CA VAL A 107 9.13 3.91 0.65
C VAL A 107 9.40 4.68 1.94
N ARG A 108 8.34 5.03 2.66
CA ARG A 108 8.38 5.69 3.95
C ARG A 108 8.39 4.70 5.09
N TYR A 109 9.01 5.11 6.18
CA TYR A 109 9.07 4.34 7.41
C TYR A 109 8.00 4.81 8.38
N VAL A 110 7.32 3.85 8.98
CA VAL A 110 6.29 4.07 10.00
C VAL A 110 6.71 3.47 11.32
N LEU A 111 6.23 4.04 12.42
CA LEU A 111 6.46 3.48 13.73
C LEU A 111 5.66 2.18 13.88
N SER A 112 6.35 1.10 14.20
CA SER A 112 5.75 -0.19 14.49
C SER A 112 6.28 -0.74 15.81
N ASN A 113 5.44 -1.44 16.53
CA ASN A 113 5.82 -2.23 17.70
C ASN A 113 5.80 -3.73 17.42
N TYR A 114 5.65 -4.09 16.14
CA TYR A 114 5.55 -5.46 15.70
C TYR A 114 6.83 -5.90 15.00
N PRO A 115 7.76 -6.57 15.71
CA PRO A 115 9.01 -6.98 15.11
C PRO A 115 8.84 -8.23 14.27
N TYR A 116 9.46 -8.25 13.13
CA TYR A 116 9.81 -9.47 12.42
C TYR A 116 10.96 -10.18 13.13
N ALA A 117 10.79 -10.48 14.38
CA ALA A 117 11.79 -11.27 15.05
C ALA A 117 11.31 -12.71 15.17
N GLU A 118 12.23 -13.61 15.17
CA GLU A 118 12.18 -15.08 15.25
C GLU A 118 11.18 -15.68 16.26
N LYS A 119 10.42 -14.87 16.96
CA LYS A 119 9.38 -15.28 17.89
C LYS A 119 8.01 -15.11 17.28
N LYS A 120 7.20 -16.15 17.37
CA LYS A 120 5.83 -16.21 16.88
C LYS A 120 5.08 -14.93 17.23
N ALA A 121 4.60 -14.25 16.20
CA ALA A 121 3.64 -13.19 16.32
C ALA A 121 2.37 -13.74 16.98
N ILE A 122 2.01 -13.19 18.12
CA ILE A 122 0.76 -13.48 18.80
C ILE A 122 -0.09 -12.22 18.73
N CYS A 123 -1.36 -12.35 18.43
CA CYS A 123 -2.29 -11.25 18.66
C CYS A 123 -2.22 -10.88 20.14
N GLY A 124 -1.81 -9.66 20.46
CA GLY A 124 -1.63 -9.22 21.83
C GLY A 124 -0.50 -8.21 21.98
N GLU A 125 0.00 -8.06 23.16
CA GLU A 125 1.10 -7.14 23.47
C GLU A 125 2.39 -7.58 22.77
N SER A 126 3.05 -6.62 22.12
CA SER A 126 4.38 -6.84 21.55
C SER A 126 5.34 -7.25 22.67
N PRO A 127 6.17 -8.30 22.47
CA PRO A 127 7.23 -8.64 23.44
C PRO A 127 8.32 -7.57 23.54
N TYR A 128 8.27 -6.57 22.66
CA TYR A 128 9.20 -5.44 22.62
C TYR A 128 8.56 -4.21 23.25
N LYS A 129 9.24 -3.64 24.21
CA LYS A 129 8.80 -2.43 24.91
C LYS A 129 9.06 -1.14 24.13
N SER A 130 9.81 -1.23 23.03
CA SER A 130 10.16 -0.07 22.19
C SER A 130 9.65 -0.28 20.77
N GLY A 131 9.08 0.76 20.15
CA GLY A 131 8.78 0.78 18.75
C GLY A 131 10.03 0.80 17.88
N PHE A 132 9.91 0.49 16.61
CA PHE A 132 10.96 0.62 15.60
C PHE A 132 10.36 1.13 14.30
N LEU A 133 11.22 1.62 13.40
CA LEU A 133 10.78 2.15 12.12
C LEU A 133 10.81 1.05 11.06
N MET A 134 9.66 0.83 10.44
CA MET A 134 9.43 -0.20 9.43
C MET A 134 9.15 0.43 8.08
N PRO A 135 9.76 -0.03 6.97
CA PRO A 135 9.37 0.38 5.62
C PRO A 135 7.97 -0.14 5.34
N ASP A 136 7.03 0.74 4.99
CA ASP A 136 5.62 0.35 4.87
C ASP A 136 4.89 1.08 3.74
N ARG A 137 4.78 2.40 3.79
CA ARG A 137 3.90 3.15 2.89
C ARG A 137 4.65 3.78 1.71
N PHE A 138 3.94 3.95 0.60
CA PHE A 138 4.44 4.66 -0.56
C PHE A 138 4.11 6.16 -0.51
N GLU A 139 5.01 6.96 -1.05
CA GLU A 139 4.80 8.39 -1.26
C GLU A 139 5.34 8.80 -2.63
N THR A 140 4.47 9.42 -3.42
CA THR A 140 4.85 9.94 -4.74
C THR A 140 5.65 11.21 -4.59
N LEU A 141 6.94 11.18 -4.91
CA LEU A 141 7.83 12.34 -4.91
C LEU A 141 8.71 12.35 -6.15
N ASP A 142 8.88 13.54 -6.76
CA ASP A 142 9.83 13.72 -7.86
C ASP A 142 11.29 13.66 -7.37
N ARG A 143 11.53 14.13 -6.15
CA ARG A 143 12.85 14.15 -5.51
C ARG A 143 12.73 14.13 -3.99
N PHE A 144 13.78 13.71 -3.32
CA PHE A 144 13.88 13.70 -1.86
C PHE A 144 15.30 13.99 -1.41
N ASP A 145 15.45 14.41 -0.18
CA ASP A 145 16.75 14.49 0.48
C ASP A 145 17.00 13.22 1.30
N LEU A 146 18.24 12.73 1.24
CA LEU A 146 18.66 11.56 1.99
C LEU A 146 19.57 12.02 3.13
N PRO A 147 19.15 11.88 4.40
CA PRO A 147 20.01 12.18 5.55
C PRO A 147 21.26 11.28 5.55
N SER A 148 22.31 11.71 6.25
CA SER A 148 23.52 10.89 6.42
C SER A 148 23.20 9.56 7.09
N GLN A 149 24.02 8.53 6.78
CA GLN A 149 23.87 7.17 7.28
C GLN A 149 22.43 6.66 7.14
N THR A 150 21.91 6.77 5.91
CA THR A 150 20.52 6.41 5.61
C THR A 150 20.43 5.56 4.36
N THR A 151 19.61 4.52 4.43
CA THR A 151 19.12 3.74 3.30
C THR A 151 17.68 4.11 3.02
N ARG A 152 17.36 4.32 1.75
CA ARG A 152 16.01 4.64 1.28
C ARG A 152 15.61 3.70 0.16
N PRO A 153 14.64 2.82 0.38
CA PRO A 153 14.04 2.06 -0.69
C PRO A 153 13.15 2.97 -1.56
N VAL A 154 13.17 2.73 -2.85
CA VAL A 154 12.28 3.31 -3.85
C VAL A 154 11.62 2.15 -4.58
N TRP A 155 10.29 2.10 -4.57
CA TRP A 155 9.53 1.07 -5.25
C TRP A 155 9.27 1.50 -6.69
N MET A 156 9.68 0.67 -7.63
CA MET A 156 9.44 0.88 -9.06
C MET A 156 8.31 -0.03 -9.53
N MET A 157 7.37 0.55 -10.27
CA MET A 157 6.28 -0.17 -10.93
C MET A 157 6.35 0.08 -12.43
N VAL A 158 6.26 -0.98 -13.22
CA VAL A 158 6.18 -0.92 -14.69
C VAL A 158 4.83 -1.49 -15.12
N ASP A 159 3.90 -0.62 -15.50
CA ASP A 159 2.60 -1.03 -16.05
C ASP A 159 2.77 -1.42 -17.52
N VAL A 160 2.81 -2.72 -17.81
CA VAL A 160 2.96 -3.22 -19.18
C VAL A 160 1.62 -3.12 -19.91
N PRO A 161 1.48 -2.28 -20.95
CA PRO A 161 0.21 -2.16 -21.68
C PRO A 161 -0.25 -3.48 -22.29
N ARG A 162 -1.55 -3.70 -22.35
CA ARG A 162 -2.14 -4.91 -22.95
C ARG A 162 -1.79 -5.10 -24.42
N GLY A 163 -1.53 -4.00 -25.13
CA GLY A 163 -1.12 -3.99 -26.54
C GLY A 163 0.38 -4.13 -26.77
N THR A 164 1.20 -4.29 -25.73
CA THR A 164 2.65 -4.42 -25.87
C THR A 164 3.01 -5.64 -26.72
N VAL A 165 3.88 -5.46 -27.67
CA VAL A 165 4.43 -6.57 -28.49
C VAL A 165 5.29 -7.46 -27.61
N PRO A 166 5.11 -8.79 -27.62
CA PRO A 166 6.00 -9.70 -26.88
C PRO A 166 7.47 -9.52 -27.29
N GLY A 167 8.36 -9.57 -26.30
CA GLY A 167 9.78 -9.35 -26.53
C GLY A 167 10.52 -8.89 -25.26
N THR A 168 11.81 -8.65 -25.40
CA THR A 168 12.67 -8.20 -24.31
C THR A 168 12.90 -6.69 -24.43
N TYR A 169 12.47 -5.95 -23.42
CA TYR A 169 12.59 -4.50 -23.34
C TYR A 169 13.69 -4.12 -22.35
N LYS A 170 14.63 -3.31 -22.79
CA LYS A 170 15.80 -2.91 -22.00
C LYS A 170 15.84 -1.40 -21.81
N GLY A 171 16.38 -1.00 -20.69
CA GLY A 171 16.65 0.38 -20.34
C GLY A 171 17.54 0.49 -19.11
N GLN A 172 17.68 1.70 -18.61
CA GLN A 172 18.43 1.97 -17.39
C GLN A 172 17.63 2.84 -16.45
N VAL A 173 17.72 2.50 -15.17
CA VAL A 173 17.29 3.39 -14.10
C VAL A 173 18.46 4.23 -13.68
N GLU A 174 18.26 5.53 -13.65
CA GLU A 174 19.26 6.50 -13.23
C GLU A 174 18.93 7.02 -11.83
N VAL A 175 19.90 6.96 -10.93
CA VAL A 175 19.82 7.54 -9.58
C VAL A 175 20.80 8.70 -9.52
N ARG A 176 20.29 9.92 -9.32
CA ARG A 176 21.05 11.17 -9.26
C ARG A 176 20.91 11.82 -7.90
N ALA A 177 21.94 12.54 -7.47
CA ALA A 177 21.89 13.49 -6.38
C ALA A 177 22.67 14.75 -6.77
N LYS A 178 22.34 15.88 -6.18
CA LYS A 178 23.01 17.16 -6.46
C LYS A 178 24.51 17.06 -6.18
N GLY A 179 25.32 17.42 -7.18
CA GLY A 179 26.78 17.44 -7.06
C GLY A 179 27.45 16.06 -6.99
N LYS A 180 26.72 14.97 -7.26
CA LYS A 180 27.28 13.60 -7.31
C LYS A 180 27.18 13.03 -8.72
N ALA A 181 28.10 12.13 -9.07
CA ALA A 181 28.01 11.36 -10.31
C ALA A 181 26.80 10.42 -10.26
N PRO A 182 26.01 10.32 -11.34
CA PRO A 182 24.84 9.44 -11.36
C PRO A 182 25.23 7.97 -11.29
N GLN A 183 24.35 7.16 -10.69
CA GLN A 183 24.43 5.71 -10.72
C GLN A 183 23.44 5.19 -11.77
N LEU A 184 23.87 4.19 -12.54
CA LEU A 184 23.04 3.56 -13.57
C LEU A 184 22.81 2.09 -13.21
N LEU A 185 21.55 1.68 -13.21
CA LEU A 185 21.12 0.30 -12.99
C LEU A 185 20.47 -0.23 -14.25
N ASN A 186 20.80 -1.43 -14.68
CA ASN A 186 20.24 -2.03 -15.89
C ASN A 186 18.87 -2.66 -15.59
N LEU A 187 17.90 -2.37 -16.44
CA LEU A 187 16.55 -2.88 -16.35
C LEU A 187 16.18 -3.67 -17.60
N GLU A 188 15.65 -4.88 -17.39
CA GLU A 188 15.14 -5.73 -18.45
C GLU A 188 13.74 -6.27 -18.08
N ILE A 189 12.78 -6.07 -18.98
CA ILE A 189 11.42 -6.61 -18.86
C ILE A 189 11.17 -7.55 -20.04
N VAL A 190 10.93 -8.82 -19.76
CA VAL A 190 10.60 -9.83 -20.77
C VAL A 190 9.07 -9.96 -20.82
N VAL A 191 8.46 -9.44 -21.87
CA VAL A 191 7.02 -9.50 -22.09
C VAL A 191 6.66 -10.75 -22.86
N GLN A 192 5.89 -11.63 -22.24
CA GLN A 192 5.38 -12.85 -22.85
C GLN A 192 4.13 -12.59 -23.70
N ASN A 193 3.76 -13.55 -24.54
CA ASN A 193 2.59 -13.41 -25.42
C ASN A 193 1.25 -13.55 -24.67
N GLN A 194 1.26 -14.09 -23.45
CA GLN A 194 0.07 -14.21 -22.62
C GLN A 194 -0.51 -12.83 -22.29
N LEU A 195 -1.82 -12.78 -22.19
CA LEU A 195 -2.56 -11.58 -21.82
C LEU A 195 -3.20 -11.80 -20.44
N LEU A 196 -2.89 -10.95 -19.47
CA LEU A 196 -3.51 -11.00 -18.16
C LEU A 196 -5.03 -10.76 -18.32
N PRO A 197 -5.91 -11.64 -17.83
CA PRO A 197 -7.35 -11.40 -17.81
C PRO A 197 -7.67 -10.08 -17.06
N TYR A 198 -8.83 -9.49 -17.33
CA TYR A 198 -9.29 -8.38 -16.49
C TYR A 198 -9.63 -8.88 -15.09
N PRO A 199 -9.47 -8.05 -14.04
CA PRO A 199 -9.77 -8.45 -12.66
C PRO A 199 -11.15 -9.09 -12.49
N LYS A 200 -12.18 -8.56 -13.15
CA LYS A 200 -13.54 -9.11 -13.15
C LYS A 200 -13.66 -10.54 -13.75
N ASP A 201 -12.67 -10.95 -14.55
CA ASP A 201 -12.65 -12.28 -15.19
C ASP A 201 -11.77 -13.27 -14.41
N TRP A 202 -11.17 -12.83 -13.28
CA TRP A 202 -10.36 -13.70 -12.45
C TRP A 202 -11.23 -14.70 -11.69
N LYS A 203 -10.73 -15.91 -11.59
CA LYS A 203 -11.37 -16.97 -10.79
C LYS A 203 -10.90 -16.97 -9.34
N TYR A 204 -9.97 -16.11 -9.01
CA TYR A 204 -9.48 -15.93 -7.65
C TYR A 204 -10.51 -15.11 -6.86
N ARG A 205 -10.89 -15.63 -5.69
CA ARG A 205 -11.82 -14.95 -4.79
C ARG A 205 -11.03 -14.15 -3.78
N LEU A 206 -11.02 -12.84 -3.95
CA LEU A 206 -10.43 -11.90 -3.03
C LEU A 206 -11.53 -11.33 -2.13
N ASP A 207 -11.46 -11.67 -0.85
CA ASP A 207 -12.33 -11.10 0.20
C ASP A 207 -11.45 -10.44 1.25
N LEU A 208 -11.20 -9.15 1.09
CA LEU A 208 -10.51 -8.32 2.07
C LEU A 208 -11.53 -7.60 2.92
N TRP A 209 -11.39 -7.71 4.23
CA TRP A 209 -12.24 -6.99 5.17
C TRP A 209 -11.92 -5.50 5.12
N GLN A 210 -12.88 -4.72 4.63
CA GLN A 210 -12.77 -3.27 4.58
C GLN A 210 -13.25 -2.67 5.91
N ASN A 211 -12.67 -1.54 6.27
CA ASN A 211 -13.13 -0.70 7.36
C ASN A 211 -13.53 0.68 6.84
N PRO A 212 -14.78 0.88 6.45
CA PRO A 212 -15.20 2.15 5.87
C PRO A 212 -15.06 3.33 6.85
N TRP A 213 -15.26 3.11 8.15
CA TRP A 213 -15.12 4.18 9.15
C TRP A 213 -13.69 4.68 9.30
N ALA A 214 -12.69 3.80 9.10
CA ALA A 214 -11.28 4.22 9.12
C ALA A 214 -10.98 5.25 8.03
N VAL A 215 -11.64 5.17 6.88
CA VAL A 215 -11.51 6.16 5.81
C VAL A 215 -12.05 7.51 6.25
N ALA A 216 -13.19 7.56 6.93
CA ALA A 216 -13.74 8.79 7.48
C ALA A 216 -12.84 9.38 8.56
N TRP A 217 -12.40 8.56 9.48
CA TRP A 217 -11.52 8.98 10.57
C TRP A 217 -10.19 9.56 10.06
N TYR A 218 -9.52 8.86 9.17
CA TYR A 218 -8.24 9.31 8.62
C TYR A 218 -8.34 10.64 7.86
N ASN A 219 -9.44 10.83 7.14
CA ASN A 219 -9.66 12.05 6.37
C ASN A 219 -10.38 13.16 7.14
N HIS A 220 -10.71 12.96 8.43
CA HIS A 220 -11.42 13.90 9.28
C HIS A 220 -12.75 14.36 8.67
N VAL A 221 -13.51 13.45 8.10
CA VAL A 221 -14.83 13.69 7.51
C VAL A 221 -15.91 12.96 8.30
N GLU A 222 -17.13 13.51 8.25
CA GLU A 222 -18.28 12.86 8.88
C GLU A 222 -18.61 11.53 8.19
N PRO A 223 -18.74 10.42 8.94
CA PRO A 223 -19.13 9.13 8.38
C PRO A 223 -20.42 9.23 7.56
N TRP A 224 -20.44 8.57 6.41
CA TRP A 224 -21.56 8.48 5.47
C TRP A 224 -21.98 9.80 4.81
N SER A 225 -21.24 10.89 5.05
CA SER A 225 -21.39 12.13 4.31
C SER A 225 -21.07 11.95 2.82
N PRO A 226 -21.51 12.86 1.95
CA PRO A 226 -21.12 12.83 0.53
C PRO A 226 -19.61 12.80 0.31
N GLU A 227 -18.85 13.52 1.14
CA GLU A 227 -17.38 13.54 1.08
C GLU A 227 -16.79 12.17 1.46
N HIS A 228 -17.29 11.55 2.54
CA HIS A 228 -16.87 10.21 2.92
C HIS A 228 -17.16 9.17 1.83
N LYS A 229 -18.37 9.17 1.25
CA LYS A 229 -18.74 8.25 0.15
C LYS A 229 -17.86 8.44 -1.09
N MET A 230 -17.48 9.67 -1.41
CA MET A 230 -16.54 9.94 -2.50
C MET A 230 -15.14 9.33 -2.23
N LEU A 231 -14.65 9.43 -1.00
CA LEU A 231 -13.38 8.82 -0.59
C LEU A 231 -13.47 7.28 -0.60
N LEU A 232 -14.55 6.73 -0.05
CA LEU A 232 -14.81 5.28 -0.09
C LEU A 232 -14.82 4.75 -1.52
N LYS A 233 -15.44 5.47 -2.46
CA LYS A 233 -15.49 5.08 -3.86
C LYS A 233 -14.09 4.89 -4.46
N GLN A 234 -13.13 5.72 -4.08
CA GLN A 234 -11.74 5.58 -4.54
C GLN A 234 -11.11 4.28 -4.01
N HIS A 235 -11.28 4.00 -2.72
CA HIS A 235 -10.75 2.76 -2.11
C HIS A 235 -11.42 1.51 -2.68
N LEU A 236 -12.74 1.53 -2.82
CA LEU A 236 -13.49 0.41 -3.40
C LEU A 236 -13.10 0.16 -4.87
N LYS A 237 -12.84 1.24 -5.64
CA LYS A 237 -12.35 1.10 -7.01
C LYS A 237 -10.97 0.44 -7.06
N HIS A 238 -10.04 0.81 -6.19
CA HIS A 238 -8.74 0.14 -6.09
C HIS A 238 -8.87 -1.33 -5.72
N TYR A 239 -9.78 -1.65 -4.82
CA TYR A 239 -10.06 -3.01 -4.42
C TYR A 239 -10.65 -3.85 -5.58
N ALA A 240 -11.61 -3.29 -6.32
CA ALA A 240 -12.15 -3.92 -7.52
C ALA A 240 -11.08 -4.11 -8.61
N ASP A 241 -10.21 -3.12 -8.82
CA ASP A 241 -9.10 -3.20 -9.78
C ASP A 241 -8.05 -4.26 -9.38
N ALA A 242 -7.98 -4.61 -8.11
CA ALA A 242 -7.17 -5.72 -7.58
C ALA A 242 -7.88 -7.08 -7.63
N GLY A 243 -9.10 -7.16 -8.17
CA GLY A 243 -9.89 -8.39 -8.29
C GLY A 243 -10.81 -8.68 -7.12
N GLY A 244 -11.07 -7.69 -6.25
CA GLY A 244 -12.05 -7.81 -5.17
C GLY A 244 -13.47 -7.82 -5.74
N THR A 245 -14.23 -8.89 -5.45
CA THR A 245 -15.61 -9.07 -5.91
C THR A 245 -16.60 -9.26 -4.75
N TYR A 246 -16.07 -9.31 -3.52
CA TYR A 246 -16.84 -9.49 -2.28
C TYR A 246 -16.78 -8.21 -1.45
N ILE A 247 -17.92 -7.72 -0.96
CA ILE A 247 -17.97 -6.60 -0.03
C ILE A 247 -18.26 -7.07 1.38
N THR A 248 -17.44 -6.67 2.35
CA THR A 248 -17.66 -6.96 3.76
C THR A 248 -18.54 -5.87 4.38
N THR A 249 -19.66 -6.27 4.96
CA THR A 249 -20.60 -5.41 5.65
C THR A 249 -20.69 -5.75 7.13
N TYR A 250 -21.19 -4.82 7.94
CA TYR A 250 -21.24 -4.92 9.39
C TYR A 250 -22.68 -4.70 9.88
N GLY A 251 -23.43 -5.80 10.05
CA GLY A 251 -24.87 -5.73 10.32
C GLY A 251 -25.21 -5.13 11.68
N VAL A 252 -24.51 -5.52 12.74
CA VAL A 252 -24.87 -5.17 14.13
C VAL A 252 -23.79 -4.33 14.79
N HIS A 253 -22.53 -4.64 14.51
CA HIS A 253 -21.42 -4.10 15.25
C HIS A 253 -20.15 -4.16 14.40
N SER A 254 -19.36 -3.09 14.43
CA SER A 254 -18.01 -3.15 13.88
C SER A 254 -17.14 -4.02 14.78
N PRO A 255 -16.52 -5.09 14.26
CA PRO A 255 -15.68 -5.96 15.09
C PRO A 255 -14.40 -5.28 15.58
N TRP A 256 -14.11 -4.11 15.05
CA TRP A 256 -12.92 -3.32 15.34
C TRP A 256 -13.19 -2.16 16.30
N SER A 257 -14.40 -2.08 16.88
CA SER A 257 -14.83 -0.95 17.72
C SER A 257 -13.96 -0.70 18.96
N ASP A 258 -13.29 -1.72 19.46
CA ASP A 258 -12.36 -1.59 20.59
C ASP A 258 -10.99 -1.04 20.18
N ASN A 259 -10.77 -0.84 18.91
CA ASN A 259 -9.56 -0.27 18.37
C ASN A 259 -9.72 1.25 18.25
N SER A 260 -8.73 2.03 18.68
CA SER A 260 -8.77 3.51 18.72
C SER A 260 -9.09 4.21 17.38
N TYR A 261 -9.11 3.47 16.29
CA TYR A 261 -9.41 3.96 14.95
C TYR A 261 -10.86 3.76 14.50
N MET A 262 -11.72 3.20 15.35
CA MET A 262 -13.02 2.73 14.93
C MET A 262 -14.13 3.49 15.63
N ILE A 263 -15.07 3.98 14.84
CA ILE A 263 -16.33 4.49 15.34
C ILE A 263 -17.19 3.27 15.66
N GLU A 264 -17.74 3.21 16.87
CA GLU A 264 -18.66 2.17 17.26
C GLU A 264 -19.94 2.23 16.42
N GLY A 265 -20.41 1.09 15.95
CA GLY A 265 -21.68 0.96 15.25
C GLY A 265 -21.67 -0.10 14.16
N GLY A 266 -22.84 -0.52 13.77
CA GLY A 266 -23.12 -1.35 12.61
C GLY A 266 -23.63 -0.50 11.45
N MET A 267 -23.90 -1.16 10.33
CA MET A 267 -24.54 -0.55 9.16
C MET A 267 -26.06 -0.65 9.19
N ILE A 268 -26.61 -1.44 10.10
CA ILE A 268 -28.04 -1.63 10.29
C ILE A 268 -28.39 -1.09 11.68
N GLU A 269 -29.24 -0.07 11.76
CA GLU A 269 -29.71 0.43 13.05
C GLU A 269 -30.86 -0.47 13.56
N TRP A 270 -30.68 -1.00 14.74
CA TRP A 270 -31.67 -1.82 15.42
C TRP A 270 -32.51 -0.93 16.32
N ILE A 271 -33.83 -0.94 16.11
CA ILE A 271 -34.77 -0.06 16.82
C ILE A 271 -35.79 -0.91 17.53
N LYS A 272 -35.78 -0.86 18.86
CA LYS A 272 -36.88 -1.42 19.69
C LYS A 272 -37.95 -0.36 19.86
N LYS A 273 -39.13 -0.65 19.31
CA LYS A 273 -40.26 0.27 19.36
C LYS A 273 -40.90 0.31 20.74
N ALA A 274 -41.65 1.37 21.04
CA ALA A 274 -42.35 1.55 22.30
C ALA A 274 -43.37 0.43 22.61
N ASP A 275 -43.91 -0.23 21.58
CA ASP A 275 -44.82 -1.39 21.70
C ASP A 275 -44.07 -2.72 21.89
N GLY A 276 -42.76 -2.71 21.97
CA GLY A 276 -41.89 -3.88 22.12
C GLY A 276 -41.55 -4.61 20.84
N THR A 277 -42.04 -4.17 19.69
CA THR A 277 -41.65 -4.72 18.38
C THR A 277 -40.30 -4.15 17.92
N TRP A 278 -39.71 -4.77 16.90
CA TRP A 278 -38.44 -4.37 16.34
C TRP A 278 -38.59 -3.81 14.94
N ALA A 279 -37.83 -2.77 14.64
CA ALA A 279 -37.60 -2.27 13.32
C ALA A 279 -36.09 -2.21 13.02
N PHE A 280 -35.74 -2.18 11.74
CA PHE A 280 -34.37 -2.17 11.28
C PHE A 280 -34.23 -1.11 10.18
N ASP A 281 -33.25 -0.22 10.32
CA ASP A 281 -32.91 0.76 9.29
C ASP A 281 -31.68 0.28 8.55
N TYR A 282 -31.83 -0.02 7.28
CA TYR A 282 -30.78 -0.52 6.38
C TYR A 282 -30.11 0.58 5.56
N LYS A 283 -30.45 1.85 5.78
CA LYS A 283 -30.00 2.94 4.92
C LYS A 283 -28.51 2.94 4.66
N ILE A 284 -27.67 2.83 5.71
CA ILE A 284 -26.22 2.82 5.59
C ILE A 284 -25.74 1.54 4.90
N PHE A 285 -26.34 0.40 5.21
CA PHE A 285 -26.04 -0.88 4.58
C PHE A 285 -26.29 -0.83 3.08
N ASP A 286 -27.46 -0.36 2.67
CA ASP A 286 -27.86 -0.27 1.27
C ASP A 286 -26.96 0.70 0.52
N GLU A 287 -26.75 1.92 1.03
CA GLU A 287 -25.87 2.92 0.42
C GLU A 287 -24.43 2.40 0.23
N TYR A 288 -23.91 1.63 1.18
CA TYR A 288 -22.55 1.08 1.08
C TYR A 288 -22.45 -0.05 0.05
N VAL A 289 -23.44 -0.95 0.03
CA VAL A 289 -23.50 -2.03 -0.96
C VAL A 289 -23.69 -1.48 -2.37
N GLU A 290 -24.60 -0.52 -2.56
CA GLU A 290 -24.81 0.16 -3.84
C GLU A 290 -23.50 0.82 -4.33
N LEU A 291 -22.79 1.52 -3.44
CA LEU A 291 -21.51 2.13 -3.77
C LEU A 291 -20.45 1.09 -4.18
N ALA A 292 -20.43 -0.07 -3.53
CA ALA A 292 -19.54 -1.17 -3.89
C ALA A 292 -19.88 -1.74 -5.28
N MET A 293 -21.16 -1.95 -5.56
CA MET A 293 -21.64 -2.42 -6.86
C MET A 293 -21.31 -1.44 -7.98
N GLU A 294 -21.45 -0.14 -7.76
CA GLU A 294 -21.01 0.90 -8.71
C GLU A 294 -19.51 0.84 -9.03
N CYS A 295 -18.70 0.32 -8.10
CA CYS A 295 -17.26 0.13 -8.29
C CYS A 295 -16.89 -1.19 -8.96
N GLY A 296 -17.88 -2.08 -9.21
CA GLY A 296 -17.66 -3.40 -9.79
C GLY A 296 -17.45 -4.53 -8.77
N ILE A 297 -17.84 -4.32 -7.50
CA ILE A 297 -17.83 -5.33 -6.43
C ILE A 297 -19.27 -5.80 -6.27
N ASP A 298 -19.66 -6.83 -7.02
CA ASP A 298 -21.06 -7.22 -7.20
C ASP A 298 -21.34 -8.74 -7.12
N GLU A 299 -20.32 -9.54 -6.75
CA GLU A 299 -20.48 -11.00 -6.69
C GLU A 299 -21.13 -11.46 -5.39
N ALA A 300 -20.71 -10.93 -4.23
CA ALA A 300 -21.24 -11.36 -2.94
C ALA A 300 -21.07 -10.31 -1.83
N ILE A 301 -21.95 -10.43 -0.83
CA ILE A 301 -21.88 -9.66 0.42
C ILE A 301 -21.46 -10.62 1.53
N THR A 302 -20.34 -10.30 2.18
CA THR A 302 -19.92 -10.95 3.42
C THR A 302 -20.50 -10.16 4.59
N LEU A 303 -21.59 -10.64 5.17
CA LEU A 303 -22.16 -10.04 6.38
C LEU A 303 -21.33 -10.47 7.59
N TYR A 304 -20.57 -9.54 8.13
CA TYR A 304 -19.79 -9.81 9.32
C TYR A 304 -20.71 -9.92 10.53
N THR A 305 -20.39 -10.91 11.31
CA THR A 305 -21.18 -11.58 12.34
C THR A 305 -22.34 -10.80 12.95
N PRO A 306 -23.55 -11.41 12.99
CA PRO A 306 -24.66 -10.89 13.78
C PRO A 306 -24.42 -11.00 15.30
N ILE A 307 -23.40 -11.76 15.73
CA ILE A 307 -22.99 -11.88 17.13
C ILE A 307 -21.70 -11.10 17.33
N PRO A 308 -21.74 -9.92 17.98
CA PRO A 308 -20.55 -9.11 18.21
C PRO A 308 -19.59 -9.78 19.18
N TRP A 309 -18.30 -9.50 19.03
CA TRP A 309 -17.29 -9.87 20.00
C TRP A 309 -17.64 -9.25 21.37
N GLY A 310 -17.59 -9.99 22.42
CA GLY A 310 -18.01 -9.55 23.74
C GLY A 310 -19.52 -9.58 24.00
N PHE A 311 -20.30 -10.11 23.05
CA PHE A 311 -21.76 -10.31 23.19
C PHE A 311 -22.56 -9.05 23.54
N ARG A 312 -22.09 -7.88 23.14
CA ARG A 312 -22.76 -6.60 23.38
C ARG A 312 -23.53 -6.20 22.13
N HIS A 313 -24.85 -6.18 22.23
CA HIS A 313 -25.73 -5.65 21.20
C HIS A 313 -26.14 -4.23 21.57
N ARG A 314 -26.07 -3.32 20.60
CA ARG A 314 -26.55 -1.95 20.74
C ARG A 314 -27.80 -1.78 19.89
N TYR A 315 -28.76 -1.08 20.42
CA TYR A 315 -30.00 -0.72 19.74
C TYR A 315 -30.53 0.58 20.29
N LYS A 316 -31.35 1.25 19.51
CA LYS A 316 -32.11 2.43 19.94
C LYS A 316 -33.40 1.96 20.57
N ASP A 317 -33.68 2.39 21.78
CA ASP A 317 -34.96 2.13 22.46
C ASP A 317 -35.85 3.38 22.35
N GLU A 318 -36.93 3.30 21.57
CA GLU A 318 -37.85 4.44 21.38
C GLU A 318 -38.57 4.87 22.67
N ALA A 319 -38.67 3.98 23.66
CA ALA A 319 -39.33 4.31 24.92
C ALA A 319 -38.45 5.12 25.88
N THR A 320 -37.11 5.01 25.75
CA THR A 320 -36.16 5.63 26.68
C THR A 320 -35.21 6.62 26.03
N GLY A 321 -35.14 6.65 24.71
CA GLY A 321 -34.21 7.47 23.91
C GLY A 321 -32.92 6.75 23.69
#